data_28dec216633a939b2c7501c4d2fc7592
#
_entry.id   28dec216633a939b2c7501c4d2fc7592
#
_cell.length_a   1.000
_cell.length_b   1.000
_cell.length_c   1.000
_cell.angle_alpha   90.00
_cell.angle_beta   90.00
_cell.angle_gamma   90.00
#
_symmetry.space_group_name_H-M   'P 1'
#
loop_
_entity.id
_entity.type
_entity.pdbx_description
1 polymer ?
#
loop_
_entity_poly.entity_id
_entity_poly.type
_entity_poly.pdbx_seq_one_letter_code
_entity_poly.pdbx_strand_id
1 'polypeptide(L)'
;MDSVTPKNKVVLLACMAASLLIVLLSLSGCSEKKQPEKVPEIIRPVKTMTVKSSEEILSKGFPGTVRAWKRTILSFKVSGPLVQLPVEEGQFVHAGDLIAQIDKRDYINAVKEAKARYREAEQQFNRYKELYAKHQVSKADFDRYLAARDVAKARLEEAINALCDTTLTAPFDGMIAKRYVENYYKVDAKEPIVNLQDTSRIEIVVNVPELVMAAIKGGGTAKIVATFQAIPGKEFPLSLKEYATEADPATHTYEVVFIMDQPSEANILPGMTATATAFYSHDRGKEVIIPANAVLDAPKNRPYVWIFDKKSGLVKKRFVEIGSLKDSGFIRITDGLRPGDTIVIAGVTQLREGMKARLWEKQREGI
;
A
#
# COMPACT_ATOMS: atom_id res chain seq x y z
N MET A 1 20.17 16.73 -124.10
CA MET A 1 19.10 16.94 -125.07
C MET A 1 18.03 15.95 -124.59
N ASP A 2 17.04 16.37 -123.86
CA ASP A 2 15.71 16.54 -124.33
C ASP A 2 14.82 17.06 -123.18
N SER A 3 14.09 18.00 -123.62
CA SER A 3 13.15 18.83 -122.84
C SER A 3 11.97 18.07 -122.28
N VAL A 4 11.80 18.10 -121.01
CA VAL A 4 10.55 17.70 -120.40
C VAL A 4 9.67 18.92 -120.27
N THR A 5 8.53 18.86 -120.92
CA THR A 5 7.50 19.88 -121.04
C THR A 5 6.83 20.29 -119.69
N PRO A 6 6.40 21.56 -119.57
CA PRO A 6 5.94 22.15 -118.29
C PRO A 6 4.64 21.53 -117.67
N LYS A 7 3.91 20.66 -118.41
CA LYS A 7 2.67 20.04 -117.91
C LYS A 7 2.86 18.96 -116.83
N ASN A 8 4.00 18.30 -116.80
CA ASN A 8 4.24 17.24 -115.75
C ASN A 8 4.67 17.78 -114.40
N LYS A 9 5.15 19.04 -114.30
CA LYS A 9 5.48 19.68 -113.04
C LYS A 9 4.26 20.10 -112.26
N VAL A 10 3.15 20.47 -112.93
CA VAL A 10 1.90 20.87 -112.25
C VAL A 10 1.15 19.66 -111.69
N VAL A 11 1.19 18.50 -112.37
CA VAL A 11 0.58 17.27 -111.89
C VAL A 11 1.36 16.69 -110.71
N LEU A 12 2.70 16.80 -110.73
CA LEU A 12 3.53 16.32 -109.60
C LEU A 12 3.36 17.19 -108.34
N LEU A 13 3.17 18.53 -108.52
CA LEU A 13 2.92 19.45 -107.42
C LEU A 13 1.50 19.23 -106.83
N ALA A 14 0.49 18.94 -107.68
CA ALA A 14 -0.87 18.65 -107.22
C ALA A 14 -0.95 17.34 -106.46
N CYS A 15 -0.22 16.30 -106.89
CA CYS A 15 -0.16 15.03 -106.19
C CYS A 15 0.60 15.15 -104.87
N MET A 16 1.67 15.93 -104.78
CA MET A 16 2.36 16.19 -103.52
C MET A 16 1.52 17.02 -102.56
N ALA A 17 0.76 18.00 -103.06
CA ALA A 17 -0.17 18.79 -102.22
C ALA A 17 -1.34 17.93 -101.68
N ALA A 18 -1.88 17.02 -102.48
CA ALA A 18 -2.94 16.08 -102.05
C ALA A 18 -2.46 15.06 -101.04
N SER A 19 -1.22 14.53 -101.20
CA SER A 19 -0.63 13.61 -100.20
C SER A 19 -0.29 14.31 -98.90
N LEU A 20 0.15 15.58 -98.96
CA LEU A 20 0.41 16.37 -97.75
C LEU A 20 -0.90 16.71 -96.98
N LEU A 21 -2.00 16.95 -97.74
CA LEU A 21 -3.32 17.21 -97.13
C LEU A 21 -3.93 15.97 -96.43
N ILE A 22 -3.70 14.77 -96.98
CA ILE A 22 -4.13 13.51 -96.43
C ILE A 22 -3.30 13.16 -95.18
N VAL A 23 -2.04 13.47 -95.12
CA VAL A 23 -1.16 13.29 -93.95
C VAL A 23 -1.53 14.29 -92.83
N LEU A 24 -1.96 15.54 -93.18
CA LEU A 24 -2.42 16.50 -92.18
C LEU A 24 -3.80 16.14 -91.60
N LEU A 25 -4.69 15.51 -92.41
CA LEU A 25 -6.02 15.05 -91.85
C LEU A 25 -5.91 13.80 -90.99
N SER A 26 -4.84 12.99 -91.14
CA SER A 26 -4.63 11.81 -90.30
C SER A 26 -4.02 12.13 -88.91
N LEU A 27 -3.59 13.36 -88.63
CA LEU A 27 -3.03 13.81 -87.37
C LEU A 27 -4.04 14.47 -86.47
N SER A 28 -5.34 14.61 -86.84
CA SER A 28 -6.45 15.03 -85.97
C SER A 28 -7.14 13.84 -85.30
N GLY A 29 -6.30 12.92 -84.75
CA GLY A 29 -6.77 11.86 -83.88
C GLY A 29 -7.29 12.45 -82.57
N CYS A 30 -8.56 12.28 -82.31
CA CYS A 30 -9.24 12.64 -81.05
C CYS A 30 -8.39 12.30 -79.87
N SER A 31 -7.91 13.31 -79.14
CA SER A 31 -7.45 13.18 -77.79
C SER A 31 -8.67 13.06 -76.94
N GLU A 32 -9.18 11.82 -76.77
CA GLU A 32 -10.16 11.46 -75.74
C GLU A 32 -9.45 11.64 -74.42
N LYS A 33 -9.75 12.74 -73.73
CA LYS A 33 -9.42 12.89 -72.29
C LYS A 33 -10.02 11.74 -71.58
N LYS A 34 -9.27 10.66 -71.34
CA LYS A 34 -9.63 9.67 -70.31
C LYS A 34 -9.77 10.45 -69.00
N GLN A 35 -11.03 10.68 -68.57
CA GLN A 35 -11.31 11.01 -67.19
C GLN A 35 -10.60 9.98 -66.33
N PRO A 36 -9.87 10.37 -65.25
CA PRO A 36 -9.28 9.39 -64.34
C PRO A 36 -10.42 8.55 -63.82
N GLU A 37 -10.41 7.29 -64.19
CA GLU A 37 -11.30 6.27 -63.67
C GLU A 37 -11.19 6.35 -62.14
N LYS A 38 -12.26 6.75 -61.45
CA LYS A 38 -12.30 6.75 -60.01
C LYS A 38 -12.07 5.32 -59.59
N VAL A 39 -10.83 4.97 -59.21
CA VAL A 39 -10.49 3.72 -58.58
C VAL A 39 -11.47 3.55 -57.40
N PRO A 40 -12.25 2.48 -57.33
CA PRO A 40 -13.22 2.32 -56.29
C PRO A 40 -12.48 2.40 -54.94
N GLU A 41 -12.92 3.34 -54.11
CA GLU A 41 -12.35 3.60 -52.78
C GLU A 41 -12.57 2.34 -51.93
N ILE A 42 -11.56 1.49 -51.84
CA ILE A 42 -11.62 0.21 -51.14
C ILE A 42 -11.68 0.50 -49.63
N ILE A 43 -12.89 0.59 -49.08
CA ILE A 43 -13.12 0.77 -47.64
C ILE A 43 -12.95 -0.58 -46.95
N ARG A 44 -11.86 -0.74 -46.18
CA ARG A 44 -11.54 -1.99 -45.47
C ARG A 44 -12.14 -2.03 -44.07
N PRO A 45 -12.69 -3.16 -43.64
CA PRO A 45 -13.12 -3.34 -42.26
C PRO A 45 -11.89 -3.49 -41.35
N VAL A 46 -11.85 -2.72 -40.26
CA VAL A 46 -10.78 -2.78 -39.26
C VAL A 46 -11.35 -2.96 -37.86
N LYS A 47 -10.67 -3.75 -37.05
CA LYS A 47 -10.98 -3.84 -35.62
C LYS A 47 -10.16 -2.80 -34.89
N THR A 48 -10.80 -2.00 -34.07
CA THR A 48 -10.16 -0.93 -33.32
C THR A 48 -10.24 -1.16 -31.82
N MET A 49 -9.32 -0.55 -31.10
CA MET A 49 -9.29 -0.47 -29.64
C MET A 49 -9.04 0.98 -29.22
N THR A 50 -9.82 1.47 -28.26
CA THR A 50 -9.51 2.75 -27.62
C THR A 50 -8.44 2.52 -26.57
N VAL A 51 -7.35 3.24 -26.67
CA VAL A 51 -6.23 3.19 -25.73
C VAL A 51 -6.68 3.73 -24.38
N LYS A 52 -6.50 2.93 -23.33
CA LYS A 52 -6.75 3.34 -21.95
C LYS A 52 -5.44 3.67 -21.27
N SER A 53 -5.46 4.56 -20.29
CA SER A 53 -4.33 4.75 -19.37
C SER A 53 -4.01 3.43 -18.69
N SER A 54 -2.76 3.06 -18.65
CA SER A 54 -2.31 1.90 -17.89
C SER A 54 -2.14 2.33 -16.43
N GLU A 55 -3.23 2.33 -15.68
CA GLU A 55 -3.12 2.29 -14.23
C GLU A 55 -2.68 0.87 -13.86
N GLU A 56 -1.39 0.67 -13.73
CA GLU A 56 -0.87 -0.59 -13.22
C GLU A 56 -1.00 -0.55 -11.69
N ILE A 57 -1.99 -1.28 -11.16
CA ILE A 57 -2.07 -1.52 -9.72
C ILE A 57 -0.94 -2.50 -9.40
N LEU A 58 0.14 -1.99 -8.88
CA LEU A 58 1.21 -2.80 -8.35
C LEU A 58 0.85 -3.21 -6.93
N SER A 59 0.99 -4.50 -6.63
CA SER A 59 0.84 -5.01 -5.27
C SER A 59 2.16 -5.58 -4.78
N LYS A 60 2.50 -5.29 -3.53
CA LYS A 60 3.65 -5.87 -2.87
C LYS A 60 3.25 -6.36 -1.49
N GLY A 61 3.45 -7.66 -1.25
CA GLY A 61 3.18 -8.31 0.02
C GLY A 61 4.43 -8.36 0.89
N PHE A 62 4.27 -8.10 2.19
CA PHE A 62 5.29 -8.20 3.22
C PHE A 62 4.81 -9.17 4.28
N PRO A 63 5.56 -10.25 4.55
CA PRO A 63 5.25 -11.14 5.65
C PRO A 63 5.43 -10.42 6.99
N GLY A 64 4.54 -10.69 7.92
CA GLY A 64 4.54 -10.09 9.24
C GLY A 64 3.95 -11.01 10.30
N THR A 65 4.00 -10.55 11.53
CA THR A 65 3.45 -11.24 12.69
C THR A 65 2.39 -10.40 13.38
N VAL A 66 1.38 -11.10 13.90
CA VAL A 66 0.31 -10.50 14.68
C VAL A 66 0.79 -10.23 16.09
N ARG A 67 0.49 -9.05 16.62
CA ARG A 67 0.77 -8.61 17.97
C ARG A 67 -0.49 -8.00 18.58
N ALA A 68 -0.72 -8.20 19.90
CA ALA A 68 -1.78 -7.53 20.61
C ALA A 68 -1.50 -6.02 20.71
N TRP A 69 -2.55 -5.20 20.65
CA TRP A 69 -2.45 -3.74 20.77
C TRP A 69 -1.80 -3.29 22.07
N LYS A 70 -2.20 -3.91 23.20
CA LYS A 70 -1.55 -3.73 24.50
C LYS A 70 -1.15 -5.09 25.02
N ARG A 71 0.01 -5.16 25.60
CA ARG A 71 0.53 -6.35 26.25
C ARG A 71 1.38 -5.98 27.45
N THR A 72 1.23 -6.69 28.54
CA THR A 72 2.05 -6.50 29.72
C THR A 72 2.22 -7.81 30.46
N ILE A 73 3.40 -8.02 30.99
CA ILE A 73 3.66 -9.10 31.94
C ILE A 73 3.46 -8.52 33.32
N LEU A 74 2.45 -9.01 34.02
CA LEU A 74 2.15 -8.60 35.37
C LEU A 74 3.02 -9.35 36.36
N SER A 75 3.57 -8.62 37.33
CA SER A 75 4.44 -9.13 38.37
C SER A 75 4.19 -8.35 39.68
N PHE A 76 4.45 -8.99 40.82
CA PHE A 76 4.44 -8.28 42.10
C PHE A 76 5.70 -7.45 42.29
N LYS A 77 5.59 -6.35 43.03
CA LYS A 77 6.75 -5.55 43.45
C LYS A 77 7.36 -6.08 44.76
N VAL A 78 6.65 -6.97 45.42
CA VAL A 78 7.01 -7.58 46.72
C VAL A 78 6.99 -9.09 46.62
N SER A 79 7.70 -9.79 47.53
CA SER A 79 7.80 -11.25 47.52
C SER A 79 6.88 -11.88 48.58
N GLY A 80 6.51 -13.14 48.39
CA GLY A 80 5.72 -13.89 49.37
C GLY A 80 4.98 -15.09 48.76
N PRO A 81 4.34 -15.91 49.61
CA PRO A 81 3.52 -17.03 49.16
C PRO A 81 2.21 -16.52 48.52
N LEU A 82 1.91 -17.08 47.35
CA LEU A 82 0.69 -16.80 46.60
C LEU A 82 -0.49 -17.53 47.33
N VAL A 83 -1.53 -16.80 47.68
CA VAL A 83 -2.70 -17.37 48.32
C VAL A 83 -3.92 -17.46 47.43
N GLN A 84 -3.97 -16.62 46.40
CA GLN A 84 -5.03 -16.61 45.39
C GLN A 84 -4.49 -16.29 43.99
N LEU A 85 -4.91 -17.10 43.02
CA LEU A 85 -4.68 -16.88 41.57
C LEU A 85 -5.96 -17.36 40.87
N PRO A 86 -7.04 -16.52 40.89
CA PRO A 86 -8.37 -16.94 40.42
C PRO A 86 -8.52 -16.94 38.90
N VAL A 87 -7.51 -16.50 38.19
CA VAL A 87 -7.56 -16.33 36.71
C VAL A 87 -7.02 -17.55 35.98
N GLU A 88 -7.59 -17.85 34.79
CA GLU A 88 -7.19 -18.93 33.90
C GLU A 88 -6.68 -18.39 32.58
N GLU A 89 -5.86 -19.19 31.86
CA GLU A 89 -5.43 -18.87 30.52
C GLU A 89 -6.64 -18.83 29.55
N GLY A 90 -6.70 -17.82 28.68
CA GLY A 90 -7.84 -17.58 27.79
C GLY A 90 -9.00 -16.84 28.44
N GLN A 91 -8.96 -16.59 29.78
CA GLN A 91 -10.00 -15.83 30.45
C GLN A 91 -9.92 -14.34 30.16
N PHE A 92 -11.08 -13.72 29.91
CA PHE A 92 -11.19 -12.25 29.80
C PHE A 92 -11.34 -11.64 31.21
N VAL A 93 -10.62 -10.56 31.47
CA VAL A 93 -10.64 -9.79 32.70
C VAL A 93 -10.85 -8.32 32.44
N HIS A 94 -11.51 -7.62 33.38
CA HIS A 94 -11.69 -6.18 33.30
C HIS A 94 -10.64 -5.43 34.14
N ALA A 95 -10.40 -4.18 33.78
CA ALA A 95 -9.53 -3.30 34.55
C ALA A 95 -9.98 -3.25 36.04
N GLY A 96 -9.02 -3.51 36.94
CA GLY A 96 -9.28 -3.59 38.38
C GLY A 96 -9.58 -4.98 38.92
N ASP A 97 -9.85 -5.97 38.04
CA ASP A 97 -10.11 -7.35 38.51
C ASP A 97 -8.88 -7.93 39.20
N LEU A 98 -9.13 -8.77 40.21
CA LEU A 98 -8.08 -9.45 40.95
C LEU A 98 -7.42 -10.52 40.07
N ILE A 99 -6.14 -10.36 39.82
CA ILE A 99 -5.31 -11.34 39.10
C ILE A 99 -4.67 -12.33 40.07
N ALA A 100 -4.02 -11.80 41.11
CA ALA A 100 -3.32 -12.64 42.08
C ALA A 100 -3.15 -11.91 43.41
N GLN A 101 -2.96 -12.67 44.48
CA GLN A 101 -2.76 -12.12 45.82
C GLN A 101 -1.70 -12.89 46.61
N ILE A 102 -0.76 -12.15 47.19
CA ILE A 102 0.22 -12.65 48.15
C ILE A 102 -0.36 -12.61 49.55
N ASP A 103 0.10 -13.48 50.47
CA ASP A 103 -0.26 -13.46 51.89
C ASP A 103 0.07 -12.09 52.50
N LYS A 104 -0.95 -11.41 53.00
CA LYS A 104 -0.87 -10.05 53.55
C LYS A 104 -0.41 -9.97 54.98
N ARG A 105 -0.36 -11.09 55.74
CA ARG A 105 -0.20 -11.09 57.20
C ARG A 105 1.02 -10.31 57.64
N ASP A 106 2.17 -10.57 57.05
CA ASP A 106 3.42 -9.91 57.41
C ASP A 106 3.40 -8.40 57.06
N TYR A 107 2.84 -8.05 55.90
CA TYR A 107 2.68 -6.68 55.47
C TYR A 107 1.70 -5.88 56.32
N ILE A 108 0.59 -6.49 56.78
CA ILE A 108 -0.33 -5.88 57.72
C ILE A 108 0.37 -5.59 59.07
N ASN A 109 1.21 -6.53 59.54
CA ASN A 109 1.96 -6.34 60.78
C ASN A 109 3.00 -5.23 60.63
N ALA A 110 3.70 -5.13 59.49
CA ALA A 110 4.65 -4.05 59.21
C ALA A 110 3.96 -2.68 59.19
N VAL A 111 2.75 -2.59 58.59
CA VAL A 111 1.97 -1.33 58.63
C VAL A 111 1.56 -0.97 60.08
N LYS A 112 1.15 -1.94 60.88
CA LYS A 112 0.81 -1.68 62.30
C LYS A 112 2.00 -1.16 63.08
N GLU A 113 3.16 -1.76 62.91
CA GLU A 113 4.42 -1.34 63.54
C GLU A 113 4.81 0.08 63.12
N ALA A 114 4.89 0.34 61.80
CA ALA A 114 5.25 1.65 61.29
C ALA A 114 4.27 2.75 61.73
N LYS A 115 2.96 2.42 61.82
CA LYS A 115 1.91 3.33 62.32
C LYS A 115 2.09 3.66 63.80
N ALA A 116 2.50 2.68 64.61
CA ALA A 116 2.78 2.93 66.01
C ALA A 116 3.98 3.87 66.23
N ARG A 117 5.07 3.64 65.46
CA ARG A 117 6.28 4.49 65.49
C ARG A 117 5.98 5.90 64.96
N TYR A 118 5.20 6.06 63.91
CA TYR A 118 4.76 7.35 63.45
C TYR A 118 3.94 8.12 64.50
N ARG A 119 3.00 7.45 65.15
CA ARG A 119 2.18 8.04 66.20
C ARG A 119 3.03 8.55 67.38
N GLU A 120 4.04 7.78 67.81
CA GLU A 120 4.98 8.18 68.83
C GLU A 120 5.78 9.43 68.43
N ALA A 121 6.37 9.39 67.21
CA ALA A 121 7.16 10.52 66.71
C ALA A 121 6.30 11.78 66.54
N GLU A 122 5.06 11.64 66.09
CA GLU A 122 4.11 12.74 65.94
C GLU A 122 3.73 13.39 67.30
N GLN A 123 3.51 12.56 68.35
CA GLN A 123 3.25 13.06 69.69
C GLN A 123 4.45 13.81 70.25
N GLN A 124 5.67 13.29 70.06
CA GLN A 124 6.90 13.98 70.47
C GLN A 124 7.07 15.30 69.75
N PHE A 125 6.92 15.32 68.43
CA PHE A 125 6.98 16.52 67.61
C PHE A 125 5.98 17.58 68.06
N ASN A 126 4.72 17.20 68.27
CA ASN A 126 3.68 18.12 68.71
C ASN A 126 4.00 18.73 70.12
N ARG A 127 4.55 17.94 71.03
CA ARG A 127 5.02 18.43 72.32
C ARG A 127 6.15 19.45 72.15
N TYR A 128 7.17 19.12 71.35
CA TYR A 128 8.30 20.04 71.16
C TYR A 128 7.94 21.27 70.32
N LYS A 129 6.98 21.18 69.45
CA LYS A 129 6.39 22.31 68.73
C LYS A 129 5.74 23.33 69.67
N GLU A 130 4.99 22.85 70.67
CA GLU A 130 4.40 23.72 71.70
C GLU A 130 5.46 24.38 72.63
N LEU A 131 6.47 23.58 73.05
CA LEU A 131 7.56 24.10 73.89
C LEU A 131 8.42 25.12 73.11
N TYR A 132 8.67 24.91 71.80
CA TYR A 132 9.40 25.86 70.95
C TYR A 132 8.64 27.18 70.78
N ALA A 133 7.31 27.09 70.57
CA ALA A 133 6.46 28.28 70.53
C ALA A 133 6.48 29.12 71.86
N LYS A 134 6.77 28.46 73.00
CA LYS A 134 6.96 29.08 74.32
C LYS A 134 8.41 29.42 74.64
N HIS A 135 9.34 29.32 73.66
CA HIS A 135 10.79 29.53 73.81
C HIS A 135 11.45 28.65 74.89
N GLN A 136 10.92 27.47 75.17
CA GLN A 136 11.39 26.57 76.23
C GLN A 136 12.37 25.50 75.73
N VAL A 137 12.60 25.39 74.41
CA VAL A 137 13.52 24.47 73.78
C VAL A 137 14.26 25.15 72.65
N SER A 138 15.40 24.54 72.23
CA SER A 138 16.22 25.06 71.14
C SER A 138 15.57 24.77 69.78
N LYS A 139 15.94 25.58 68.78
CA LYS A 139 15.56 25.29 67.39
C LYS A 139 16.10 23.93 66.91
N ALA A 140 17.30 23.58 67.34
CA ALA A 140 17.91 22.30 67.01
C ALA A 140 17.08 21.10 67.51
N ASP A 141 16.52 21.21 68.72
CA ASP A 141 15.62 20.17 69.27
C ASP A 141 14.30 20.09 68.48
N PHE A 142 13.71 21.25 68.16
CA PHE A 142 12.50 21.30 67.33
C PHE A 142 12.76 20.65 65.97
N ASP A 143 13.83 21.05 65.27
CA ASP A 143 14.21 20.53 63.94
C ASP A 143 14.48 19.01 64.00
N ARG A 144 15.09 18.51 65.09
CA ARG A 144 15.34 17.07 65.33
C ARG A 144 14.05 16.27 65.42
N TYR A 145 13.04 16.71 66.17
CA TYR A 145 11.75 16.00 66.32
C TYR A 145 10.89 16.15 65.08
N LEU A 146 10.98 17.25 64.34
CA LEU A 146 10.40 17.43 63.02
C LEU A 146 10.94 16.37 62.05
N ALA A 147 12.26 16.26 61.93
CA ALA A 147 12.90 15.26 61.09
C ALA A 147 12.55 13.81 61.49
N ALA A 148 12.51 13.50 62.83
CA ALA A 148 12.15 12.19 63.29
C ALA A 148 10.69 11.79 62.93
N ARG A 149 9.73 12.73 63.02
CA ARG A 149 8.37 12.56 62.56
C ARG A 149 8.32 12.29 61.05
N ASP A 150 9.03 13.05 60.25
CA ASP A 150 9.01 12.94 58.83
C ASP A 150 9.61 11.60 58.33
N VAL A 151 10.68 11.14 58.96
CA VAL A 151 11.24 9.80 58.73
C VAL A 151 10.24 8.70 59.11
N ALA A 152 9.59 8.81 60.25
CA ALA A 152 8.58 7.82 60.69
C ALA A 152 7.35 7.81 59.75
N LYS A 153 6.93 8.97 59.23
CA LYS A 153 5.86 9.11 58.25
C LYS A 153 6.24 8.42 56.92
N ALA A 154 7.43 8.65 56.40
CA ALA A 154 7.90 8.02 55.16
C ALA A 154 7.95 6.49 55.30
N ARG A 155 8.39 5.95 56.43
CA ARG A 155 8.38 4.50 56.70
C ARG A 155 6.96 3.92 56.75
N LEU A 156 5.96 4.65 57.31
CA LEU A 156 4.59 4.25 57.28
C LEU A 156 4.03 4.19 55.87
N GLU A 157 4.32 5.20 55.03
CA GLU A 157 3.92 5.25 53.61
C GLU A 157 4.55 4.09 52.84
N GLU A 158 5.84 3.78 53.07
CA GLU A 158 6.51 2.62 52.49
C GLU A 158 5.81 1.29 52.83
N ALA A 159 5.47 1.08 54.13
CA ALA A 159 4.78 -0.12 54.55
C ALA A 159 3.36 -0.24 53.98
N ILE A 160 2.64 0.88 53.84
CA ILE A 160 1.32 0.91 53.19
C ILE A 160 1.46 0.55 51.69
N ASN A 161 2.42 1.13 50.99
CA ASN A 161 2.64 0.82 49.59
C ASN A 161 2.98 -0.67 49.40
N ALA A 162 3.86 -1.23 50.27
CA ALA A 162 4.20 -2.65 50.24
C ALA A 162 2.97 -3.55 50.46
N LEU A 163 2.06 -3.16 51.40
CA LEU A 163 0.78 -3.86 51.58
C LEU A 163 -0.13 -3.77 50.38
N CYS A 164 -0.23 -2.62 49.71
CA CYS A 164 -0.98 -2.47 48.48
C CYS A 164 -0.41 -3.35 47.36
N ASP A 165 0.92 -3.42 47.25
CA ASP A 165 1.63 -4.20 46.26
C ASP A 165 1.51 -5.71 46.42
N THR A 166 0.88 -6.21 47.53
CA THR A 166 0.52 -7.63 47.73
C THR A 166 -0.69 -8.06 46.89
N THR A 167 -1.41 -7.13 46.29
CA THR A 167 -2.59 -7.41 45.44
C THR A 167 -2.27 -6.99 44.03
N LEU A 168 -2.32 -7.94 43.12
CA LEU A 168 -2.08 -7.72 41.68
C LEU A 168 -3.44 -7.64 40.98
N THR A 169 -3.70 -6.51 40.34
CA THR A 169 -4.94 -6.27 39.59
C THR A 169 -4.64 -6.01 38.11
N ALA A 170 -5.65 -6.25 37.27
CA ALA A 170 -5.56 -5.96 35.84
C ALA A 170 -5.48 -4.43 35.59
N PRO A 171 -4.48 -3.91 34.89
CA PRO A 171 -4.35 -2.47 34.56
C PRO A 171 -5.27 -2.01 33.43
N PHE A 172 -5.79 -2.92 32.62
CA PHE A 172 -6.70 -2.68 31.51
C PHE A 172 -7.51 -3.94 31.17
N ASP A 173 -8.58 -3.78 30.41
CA ASP A 173 -9.41 -4.88 29.91
C ASP A 173 -8.62 -5.74 28.94
N GLY A 174 -8.67 -7.06 29.09
CA GLY A 174 -7.93 -7.95 28.19
C GLY A 174 -8.08 -9.42 28.55
N MET A 175 -7.32 -10.24 27.86
CA MET A 175 -7.29 -11.70 28.01
C MET A 175 -5.98 -12.14 28.67
N ILE A 176 -6.05 -13.09 29.56
CA ILE A 176 -4.86 -13.76 30.13
C ILE A 176 -4.29 -14.69 29.05
N ALA A 177 -3.18 -14.27 28.45
CA ALA A 177 -2.57 -15.05 27.38
C ALA A 177 -1.74 -16.22 27.91
N LYS A 178 -1.10 -16.04 29.08
CA LYS A 178 -0.27 -17.07 29.70
C LYS A 178 -0.17 -16.85 31.19
N ARG A 179 -0.12 -17.94 31.94
CA ARG A 179 0.14 -17.99 33.36
C ARG A 179 1.53 -18.64 33.59
N TYR A 180 2.37 -18.00 34.39
CA TYR A 180 3.76 -18.44 34.59
C TYR A 180 3.94 -19.20 35.91
N VAL A 181 3.00 -19.03 36.88
CA VAL A 181 3.03 -19.61 38.21
C VAL A 181 1.72 -20.28 38.54
N GLU A 182 1.77 -21.19 39.52
CA GLU A 182 0.59 -21.86 40.07
C GLU A 182 0.23 -21.30 41.45
N ASN A 183 -1.00 -21.58 41.89
CA ASN A 183 -1.44 -21.16 43.20
C ASN A 183 -0.60 -21.83 44.31
N TYR A 184 -0.42 -21.15 45.46
CA TYR A 184 0.44 -21.57 46.56
C TYR A 184 1.95 -21.60 46.30
N TYR A 185 2.39 -21.13 45.13
CA TYR A 185 3.80 -20.94 44.84
C TYR A 185 4.34 -19.71 45.59
N LYS A 186 5.62 -19.77 46.01
CA LYS A 186 6.30 -18.60 46.58
C LYS A 186 6.91 -17.81 45.45
N VAL A 187 6.45 -16.57 45.27
CA VAL A 187 6.91 -15.66 44.22
C VAL A 187 7.93 -14.64 44.73
N ASP A 188 8.90 -14.31 43.91
CA ASP A 188 9.84 -13.25 44.19
C ASP A 188 9.38 -11.94 43.57
N ALA A 189 9.93 -10.80 44.05
CA ALA A 189 9.63 -9.49 43.48
C ALA A 189 10.08 -9.44 42.01
N LYS A 190 9.20 -8.91 41.10
CA LYS A 190 9.39 -8.80 39.64
C LYS A 190 9.36 -10.13 38.89
N GLU A 191 9.05 -11.25 39.57
CA GLU A 191 8.82 -12.53 38.91
C GLU A 191 7.56 -12.46 38.03
N PRO A 192 7.56 -12.93 36.76
CA PRO A 192 6.38 -12.97 35.91
C PRO A 192 5.25 -13.83 36.50
N ILE A 193 4.05 -13.29 36.63
CA ILE A 193 2.87 -14.02 37.11
C ILE A 193 1.95 -14.39 35.96
N VAL A 194 1.48 -13.39 35.20
CA VAL A 194 0.62 -13.59 34.05
C VAL A 194 1.00 -12.62 32.91
N ASN A 195 0.71 -13.03 31.69
CA ASN A 195 0.76 -12.16 30.51
C ASN A 195 -0.67 -11.71 30.16
N LEU A 196 -0.95 -10.44 30.32
CA LEU A 196 -2.23 -9.82 29.97
C LEU A 196 -2.12 -9.14 28.61
N GLN A 197 -3.08 -9.40 27.73
CA GLN A 197 -3.12 -8.87 26.37
C GLN A 197 -4.50 -8.30 26.04
N ASP A 198 -4.52 -7.11 25.48
CA ASP A 198 -5.72 -6.50 24.89
C ASP A 198 -5.73 -6.83 23.38
N THR A 199 -6.67 -7.67 22.99
CA THR A 199 -6.86 -8.12 21.60
C THR A 199 -8.05 -7.44 20.93
N SER A 200 -8.62 -6.39 21.51
CA SER A 200 -9.70 -5.60 20.87
C SER A 200 -9.25 -4.99 19.53
N ARG A 201 -7.96 -4.71 19.42
CA ARG A 201 -7.26 -4.34 18.19
C ARG A 201 -6.06 -5.24 18.00
N ILE A 202 -5.67 -5.36 16.74
CA ILE A 202 -4.55 -6.21 16.33
C ILE A 202 -3.53 -5.37 15.62
N GLU A 203 -2.28 -5.54 15.98
CA GLU A 203 -1.15 -4.97 15.25
C GLU A 203 -0.53 -6.04 14.35
N ILE A 204 -0.17 -5.64 13.14
CA ILE A 204 0.59 -6.45 12.21
C ILE A 204 1.93 -5.78 12.01
N VAL A 205 2.97 -6.44 12.48
CA VAL A 205 4.35 -5.96 12.41
C VAL A 205 5.01 -6.59 11.20
N VAL A 206 5.49 -5.76 10.28
CA VAL A 206 6.19 -6.18 9.06
C VAL A 206 7.54 -5.49 8.94
N ASN A 207 8.48 -6.15 8.29
CA ASN A 207 9.78 -5.59 7.96
C ASN A 207 9.80 -5.17 6.49
N VAL A 208 9.96 -3.88 6.24
CA VAL A 208 9.94 -3.29 4.91
C VAL A 208 11.36 -2.89 4.48
N PRO A 209 11.86 -3.39 3.33
CA PRO A 209 13.20 -3.04 2.84
C PRO A 209 13.35 -1.54 2.54
N GLU A 210 14.56 -1.02 2.72
CA GLU A 210 14.93 0.39 2.50
C GLU A 210 14.48 0.92 1.12
N LEU A 211 14.69 0.14 0.06
CA LEU A 211 14.29 0.51 -1.30
C LEU A 211 12.79 0.81 -1.43
N VAL A 212 11.96 0.11 -0.65
CA VAL A 212 10.51 0.31 -0.65
C VAL A 212 10.15 1.54 0.16
N MET A 213 10.77 1.70 1.34
CA MET A 213 10.57 2.89 2.18
C MET A 213 10.97 4.17 1.45
N ALA A 214 12.08 4.17 0.73
CA ALA A 214 12.54 5.30 -0.08
C ALA A 214 11.57 5.66 -1.23
N ALA A 215 10.86 4.66 -1.76
CA ALA A 215 9.87 4.86 -2.84
C ALA A 215 8.51 5.38 -2.32
N ILE A 216 8.22 5.25 -1.04
CA ILE A 216 7.00 5.78 -0.41
C ILE A 216 7.20 7.30 -0.19
N LYS A 217 7.04 8.08 -1.25
CA LYS A 217 6.94 9.55 -1.14
C LYS A 217 5.62 9.90 -0.46
N GLY A 218 5.73 10.62 0.65
CA GLY A 218 4.64 10.93 1.56
C GLY A 218 3.30 11.23 0.90
N GLY A 219 2.26 10.53 1.34
CA GLY A 219 0.86 10.87 1.12
C GLY A 219 0.11 10.14 0.00
N GLY A 220 0.70 9.14 -0.65
CA GLY A 220 -0.09 8.27 -1.55
C GLY A 220 -1.05 7.40 -0.72
N THR A 221 -2.36 7.47 -1.01
CA THR A 221 -3.37 6.58 -0.42
C THR A 221 -3.19 5.17 -0.99
N ALA A 222 -2.21 4.44 -0.49
CA ALA A 222 -2.11 3.02 -0.79
C ALA A 222 -3.20 2.29 0.00
N LYS A 223 -4.03 1.50 -0.67
CA LYS A 223 -4.89 0.53 0.00
C LYS A 223 -3.98 -0.56 0.56
N ILE A 224 -3.99 -0.75 1.87
CA ILE A 224 -3.20 -1.78 2.53
C ILE A 224 -4.18 -2.79 3.14
N VAL A 225 -3.95 -4.08 2.89
CA VAL A 225 -4.77 -5.14 3.45
C VAL A 225 -3.90 -6.23 4.05
N ALA A 226 -4.43 -6.87 5.09
CA ALA A 226 -3.87 -8.11 5.64
C ALA A 226 -4.55 -9.32 5.03
N THR A 227 -3.78 -10.36 4.79
CA THR A 227 -4.27 -11.71 4.50
C THR A 227 -3.62 -12.70 5.46
N PHE A 228 -4.38 -13.70 5.90
CA PHE A 228 -3.92 -14.73 6.83
C PHE A 228 -4.03 -16.10 6.17
N GLN A 229 -3.01 -16.93 6.31
CA GLN A 229 -3.04 -18.30 5.78
C GLN A 229 -4.14 -19.15 6.45
N ALA A 230 -4.41 -18.87 7.73
CA ALA A 230 -5.47 -19.55 8.48
C ALA A 230 -6.90 -19.16 8.02
N ILE A 231 -7.07 -18.07 7.26
CA ILE A 231 -8.37 -17.53 6.83
C ILE A 231 -8.27 -17.20 5.33
N PRO A 232 -8.23 -18.23 4.45
CA PRO A 232 -8.02 -18.02 3.04
C PRO A 232 -9.17 -17.23 2.38
N GLY A 233 -8.83 -16.35 1.45
CA GLY A 233 -9.79 -15.59 0.65
C GLY A 233 -10.40 -14.37 1.31
N LYS A 234 -10.01 -14.03 2.55
CA LYS A 234 -10.44 -12.80 3.22
C LYS A 234 -9.31 -11.77 3.26
N GLU A 235 -9.66 -10.53 2.97
CA GLU A 235 -8.79 -9.36 3.08
C GLU A 235 -9.30 -8.44 4.19
N PHE A 236 -8.42 -8.04 5.09
CA PHE A 236 -8.73 -7.13 6.19
C PHE A 236 -8.04 -5.80 5.96
N PRO A 237 -8.76 -4.67 5.96
CA PRO A 237 -8.17 -3.36 5.75
C PRO A 237 -7.24 -3.01 6.91
N LEU A 238 -6.06 -2.48 6.56
CA LEU A 238 -5.05 -2.04 7.51
C LEU A 238 -4.89 -0.53 7.48
N SER A 239 -4.66 0.04 8.67
CA SER A 239 -4.22 1.42 8.84
C SER A 239 -2.78 1.45 9.33
N LEU A 240 -1.97 2.39 8.83
CA LEU A 240 -0.63 2.60 9.35
C LEU A 240 -0.73 3.18 10.76
N LYS A 241 -0.09 2.54 11.74
CA LYS A 241 0.03 3.05 13.10
C LYS A 241 1.33 3.83 13.29
N GLU A 242 2.45 3.18 13.03
CA GLU A 242 3.78 3.73 13.23
C GLU A 242 4.81 2.99 12.37
N TYR A 243 5.97 3.59 12.18
CA TYR A 243 7.12 2.93 11.56
C TYR A 243 8.41 3.39 12.22
N ALA A 244 9.39 2.50 12.29
CA ALA A 244 10.72 2.85 12.77
C ALA A 244 11.40 3.79 11.77
N THR A 245 12.11 4.80 12.28
CA THR A 245 12.93 5.70 11.47
C THR A 245 14.39 5.26 11.39
N GLU A 246 14.76 4.23 12.15
CA GLU A 246 16.06 3.58 12.14
C GLU A 246 15.91 2.18 11.56
N ALA A 247 16.78 1.82 10.61
CA ALA A 247 16.77 0.50 10.00
C ALA A 247 17.47 -0.50 10.93
N ASP A 248 16.98 -1.73 10.94
CA ASP A 248 17.71 -2.86 11.53
C ASP A 248 19.03 -3.07 10.75
N PRO A 249 20.18 -2.95 11.41
CA PRO A 249 21.48 -3.01 10.73
C PRO A 249 21.82 -4.40 10.15
N ALA A 250 21.18 -5.46 10.63
CA ALA A 250 21.42 -6.82 10.16
C ALA A 250 20.62 -7.16 8.89
N THR A 251 19.40 -6.62 8.78
CA THR A 251 18.47 -6.95 7.70
C THR A 251 18.26 -5.82 6.70
N HIS A 252 18.72 -4.59 7.00
CA HIS A 252 18.45 -3.36 6.23
C HIS A 252 16.95 -3.13 5.96
N THR A 253 16.12 -3.42 6.98
CA THR A 253 14.68 -3.25 6.92
C THR A 253 14.20 -2.29 8.01
N TYR A 254 13.07 -1.65 7.76
CA TYR A 254 12.36 -0.82 8.73
C TYR A 254 11.15 -1.58 9.27
N GLU A 255 11.00 -1.60 10.61
CA GLU A 255 9.79 -2.13 11.22
C GLU A 255 8.62 -1.16 10.93
N VAL A 256 7.54 -1.69 10.36
CA VAL A 256 6.29 -0.96 10.11
C VAL A 256 5.17 -1.69 10.82
N VAL A 257 4.40 -0.94 11.60
CA VAL A 257 3.28 -1.46 12.39
C VAL A 257 1.97 -0.95 11.78
N PHE A 258 1.17 -1.89 11.32
CA PHE A 258 -0.21 -1.63 10.92
C PHE A 258 -1.16 -2.05 12.02
N ILE A 259 -2.34 -1.43 12.06
CA ILE A 259 -3.40 -1.71 13.02
C ILE A 259 -4.71 -1.98 12.31
N MET A 260 -5.49 -2.89 12.88
CA MET A 260 -6.88 -3.19 12.52
C MET A 260 -7.69 -3.53 13.76
N ASP A 261 -9.01 -3.38 13.69
CA ASP A 261 -9.88 -3.88 14.73
C ASP A 261 -10.00 -5.42 14.65
N GLN A 262 -10.22 -6.09 15.79
CA GLN A 262 -10.47 -7.53 15.82
C GLN A 262 -11.75 -7.83 15.02
N PRO A 263 -11.69 -8.65 13.94
CA PRO A 263 -12.88 -8.98 13.19
C PRO A 263 -13.79 -9.92 13.98
N SER A 264 -15.10 -9.67 13.94
CA SER A 264 -16.09 -10.53 14.60
C SER A 264 -16.22 -11.93 14.00
N GLU A 265 -15.80 -12.08 12.74
CA GLU A 265 -15.98 -13.31 11.96
C GLU A 265 -14.74 -14.23 11.96
N ALA A 266 -13.68 -13.84 12.65
CA ALA A 266 -12.45 -14.62 12.75
C ALA A 266 -11.71 -14.31 14.05
N ASN A 267 -11.21 -15.35 14.71
CA ASN A 267 -10.38 -15.19 15.89
C ASN A 267 -8.91 -15.10 15.49
N ILE A 268 -8.39 -13.88 15.39
CA ILE A 268 -6.98 -13.63 15.06
C ILE A 268 -6.21 -13.42 16.36
N LEU A 269 -5.30 -14.32 16.65
CA LEU A 269 -4.53 -14.31 17.90
C LEU A 269 -3.11 -13.79 17.70
N PRO A 270 -2.54 -13.11 18.69
CA PRO A 270 -1.12 -12.74 18.69
C PRO A 270 -0.22 -13.96 18.46
N GLY A 271 0.82 -13.77 17.65
CA GLY A 271 1.72 -14.86 17.21
C GLY A 271 1.35 -15.50 15.87
N MET A 272 0.15 -15.27 15.34
CA MET A 272 -0.19 -15.69 13.97
C MET A 272 0.64 -14.94 12.93
N THR A 273 0.86 -15.59 11.77
CA THR A 273 1.49 -14.96 10.61
C THR A 273 0.45 -14.29 9.73
N ALA A 274 0.80 -13.12 9.20
CA ALA A 274 -0.01 -12.35 8.27
C ALA A 274 0.85 -11.86 7.10
N THR A 275 0.23 -11.58 5.97
CA THR A 275 0.87 -10.85 4.87
C THR A 275 0.17 -9.51 4.71
N ALA A 276 0.90 -8.42 4.92
CA ALA A 276 0.42 -7.08 4.61
C ALA A 276 0.72 -6.77 3.15
N THR A 277 -0.32 -6.57 2.34
CA THR A 277 -0.21 -6.25 0.91
C THR A 277 -0.59 -4.79 0.69
N ALA A 278 0.37 -4.02 0.19
CA ALA A 278 0.14 -2.64 -0.23
C ALA A 278 -0.19 -2.59 -1.72
N PHE A 279 -1.32 -1.96 -2.06
CA PHE A 279 -1.74 -1.68 -3.43
C PHE A 279 -1.49 -0.21 -3.71
N TYR A 280 -0.68 0.08 -4.69
CA TYR A 280 -0.41 1.45 -5.12
C TYR A 280 -0.62 1.59 -6.62
N SER A 281 -1.31 2.65 -7.01
CA SER A 281 -1.41 3.03 -8.40
C SER A 281 -0.14 3.74 -8.82
N HIS A 282 0.58 3.18 -9.76
CA HIS A 282 1.69 3.88 -10.38
C HIS A 282 1.15 4.59 -11.62
N ASP A 283 0.83 5.88 -11.47
CA ASP A 283 0.48 6.73 -12.60
C ASP A 283 1.75 7.00 -13.42
N ARG A 284 1.98 6.20 -14.43
CA ARG A 284 3.05 6.42 -15.40
C ARG A 284 2.64 7.36 -16.54
N GLY A 285 1.62 8.16 -16.31
CA GLY A 285 1.12 9.34 -17.04
C GLY A 285 1.02 9.25 -18.57
N LYS A 286 1.92 8.59 -19.26
CA LYS A 286 1.96 8.49 -20.72
C LYS A 286 2.06 7.06 -21.24
N GLU A 287 2.37 6.09 -20.39
CA GLU A 287 2.53 4.72 -20.84
C GLU A 287 1.17 4.06 -21.06
N VAL A 288 1.01 3.40 -22.18
CA VAL A 288 -0.19 2.67 -22.54
C VAL A 288 0.16 1.24 -22.94
N ILE A 289 -0.76 0.31 -22.75
CA ILE A 289 -0.58 -1.09 -23.12
C ILE A 289 -1.51 -1.40 -24.30
N ILE A 290 -0.92 -1.93 -25.36
CA ILE A 290 -1.65 -2.31 -26.57
C ILE A 290 -1.27 -3.74 -27.00
N PRO A 291 -2.13 -4.45 -27.77
CA PRO A 291 -1.77 -5.73 -28.35
C PRO A 291 -0.54 -5.60 -29.27
N ALA A 292 0.43 -6.50 -29.15
CA ALA A 292 1.67 -6.44 -29.90
C ALA A 292 1.45 -6.52 -31.43
N ASN A 293 0.38 -7.19 -31.88
CA ASN A 293 -0.01 -7.29 -33.28
C ASN A 293 -0.53 -5.97 -33.88
N ALA A 294 -0.78 -4.93 -33.08
CA ALA A 294 -1.12 -3.60 -33.54
C ALA A 294 0.10 -2.77 -33.93
N VAL A 295 1.30 -3.18 -33.48
CA VAL A 295 2.55 -2.50 -33.77
C VAL A 295 3.16 -3.07 -35.04
N LEU A 296 3.50 -2.19 -35.98
CA LEU A 296 4.15 -2.52 -37.24
C LEU A 296 5.53 -1.88 -37.26
N ASP A 297 6.46 -2.54 -37.96
CA ASP A 297 7.80 -2.00 -38.17
C ASP A 297 7.88 -1.26 -39.52
N ALA A 298 8.53 -0.11 -39.51
CA ALA A 298 8.82 0.67 -40.73
C ALA A 298 10.32 0.58 -41.05
N PRO A 299 10.72 0.90 -42.29
CA PRO A 299 12.13 1.01 -42.65
C PRO A 299 12.90 1.87 -41.65
N LYS A 300 14.11 1.45 -41.26
CA LYS A 300 14.99 2.06 -40.26
C LYS A 300 14.58 1.78 -38.80
N ASN A 301 13.95 0.63 -38.55
CA ASN A 301 13.58 0.17 -37.21
C ASN A 301 12.77 1.20 -36.40
N ARG A 302 11.75 1.79 -37.01
CA ARG A 302 10.85 2.76 -36.39
C ARG A 302 9.44 2.18 -36.27
N PRO A 303 9.07 1.64 -35.10
CA PRO A 303 7.74 1.06 -34.86
C PRO A 303 6.65 2.14 -35.00
N TYR A 304 5.50 1.72 -35.53
CA TYR A 304 4.34 2.58 -35.67
C TYR A 304 3.03 1.82 -35.48
N VAL A 305 1.96 2.56 -35.20
CA VAL A 305 0.58 2.07 -35.14
C VAL A 305 -0.32 2.88 -36.06
N TRP A 306 -1.46 2.30 -36.42
CA TRP A 306 -2.49 3.03 -37.16
C TRP A 306 -3.50 3.65 -36.19
N ILE A 307 -3.62 4.98 -36.20
CA ILE A 307 -4.67 5.72 -35.50
C ILE A 307 -5.88 5.80 -36.41
N PHE A 308 -7.04 5.44 -35.90
CA PHE A 308 -8.33 5.55 -36.58
C PHE A 308 -9.09 6.80 -36.09
N ASP A 309 -9.34 7.73 -36.98
CA ASP A 309 -10.16 8.88 -36.69
C ASP A 309 -11.64 8.54 -36.91
N LYS A 310 -12.40 8.48 -35.81
CA LYS A 310 -13.83 8.14 -35.83
C LYS A 310 -14.69 9.15 -36.60
N LYS A 311 -14.24 10.40 -36.74
CA LYS A 311 -15.04 11.45 -37.44
C LYS A 311 -14.88 11.38 -38.94
N SER A 312 -13.65 11.19 -39.44
CA SER A 312 -13.37 11.17 -40.85
C SER A 312 -13.34 9.77 -41.46
N GLY A 313 -13.25 8.70 -40.63
CA GLY A 313 -13.04 7.32 -41.09
C GLY A 313 -11.66 7.04 -41.65
N LEU A 314 -10.70 7.96 -41.47
CA LEU A 314 -9.35 7.86 -42.03
C LEU A 314 -8.40 7.19 -41.02
N VAL A 315 -7.41 6.45 -41.58
CA VAL A 315 -6.30 5.92 -40.77
C VAL A 315 -5.06 6.75 -41.02
N LYS A 316 -4.33 7.05 -39.93
CA LYS A 316 -3.07 7.80 -39.98
C LYS A 316 -1.98 7.00 -39.25
N LYS A 317 -0.79 6.98 -39.86
CA LYS A 317 0.38 6.38 -39.23
C LYS A 317 0.88 7.27 -38.10
N ARG A 318 1.15 6.66 -36.91
CA ARG A 318 1.79 7.34 -35.81
C ARG A 318 2.96 6.50 -35.30
N PHE A 319 4.15 7.10 -35.32
CA PHE A 319 5.33 6.45 -34.72
C PHE A 319 5.23 6.40 -33.24
N VAL A 320 5.71 5.30 -32.64
CA VAL A 320 5.66 5.04 -31.21
C VAL A 320 7.00 4.53 -30.71
N GLU A 321 7.26 4.73 -29.43
CA GLU A 321 8.37 4.09 -28.74
C GLU A 321 7.87 2.87 -27.98
N ILE A 322 8.50 1.72 -28.21
CA ILE A 322 8.13 0.46 -27.59
C ILE A 322 8.98 0.20 -26.35
N GLY A 323 8.34 -0.22 -25.27
CA GLY A 323 8.96 -0.70 -24.04
C GLY A 323 9.00 -2.22 -23.96
N SER A 324 8.82 -2.77 -22.74
CA SER A 324 8.84 -4.22 -22.49
C SER A 324 7.60 -4.94 -23.04
N LEU A 325 7.81 -6.14 -23.56
CA LEU A 325 6.74 -7.09 -23.89
C LEU A 325 6.18 -7.69 -22.58
N LYS A 326 4.85 -7.84 -22.47
CA LYS A 326 4.16 -8.50 -21.34
C LYS A 326 3.72 -9.91 -21.72
N ASP A 327 3.60 -10.79 -20.72
CA ASP A 327 3.36 -12.23 -20.87
C ASP A 327 2.05 -12.63 -21.59
N SER A 328 1.14 -11.69 -21.83
CA SER A 328 -0.16 -11.91 -22.46
C SER A 328 -0.24 -11.48 -23.93
N GLY A 329 0.92 -11.26 -24.61
CA GLY A 329 0.95 -10.77 -26.01
C GLY A 329 0.62 -9.29 -26.15
N PHE A 330 0.77 -8.53 -25.07
CA PHE A 330 0.66 -7.07 -25.07
C PHE A 330 2.04 -6.43 -24.99
N ILE A 331 2.17 -5.25 -25.58
CA ILE A 331 3.39 -4.45 -25.56
C ILE A 331 3.13 -3.11 -24.91
N ARG A 332 4.09 -2.65 -24.13
CA ARG A 332 4.08 -1.33 -23.53
C ARG A 332 4.55 -0.30 -24.54
N ILE A 333 3.85 0.82 -24.66
CA ILE A 333 4.26 1.99 -25.44
C ILE A 333 4.63 3.10 -24.46
N THR A 334 5.87 3.57 -24.57
CA THR A 334 6.42 4.60 -23.68
C THR A 334 6.20 6.01 -24.18
N ASP A 335 6.11 6.20 -25.50
CA ASP A 335 5.77 7.48 -26.11
C ASP A 335 5.03 7.30 -27.44
N GLY A 336 4.33 8.34 -27.89
CA GLY A 336 3.64 8.39 -29.19
C GLY A 336 2.13 8.12 -29.13
N LEU A 337 1.58 7.56 -28.04
CA LEU A 337 0.14 7.36 -27.84
C LEU A 337 -0.36 8.11 -26.61
N ARG A 338 -1.64 8.48 -26.66
CA ARG A 338 -2.34 9.11 -25.53
C ARG A 338 -3.57 8.30 -25.15
N PRO A 339 -3.94 8.25 -23.88
CA PRO A 339 -5.24 7.72 -23.47
C PRO A 339 -6.36 8.40 -24.24
N GLY A 340 -7.30 7.60 -24.78
CA GLY A 340 -8.38 8.09 -25.65
C GLY A 340 -8.11 7.94 -27.14
N ASP A 341 -6.86 7.75 -27.59
CA ASP A 341 -6.56 7.44 -28.99
C ASP A 341 -7.26 6.12 -29.40
N THR A 342 -7.75 6.07 -30.63
CA THR A 342 -8.34 4.84 -31.16
C THR A 342 -7.35 4.24 -32.18
N ILE A 343 -6.80 3.07 -31.86
CA ILE A 343 -5.84 2.35 -32.68
C ILE A 343 -6.50 1.19 -33.40
N VAL A 344 -5.95 0.81 -34.56
CA VAL A 344 -6.34 -0.40 -35.30
C VAL A 344 -5.55 -1.59 -34.75
N ILE A 345 -6.27 -2.65 -34.33
CA ILE A 345 -5.67 -3.88 -33.76
C ILE A 345 -5.77 -5.10 -34.68
N ALA A 346 -6.59 -5.04 -35.75
CA ALA A 346 -6.64 -6.10 -36.78
C ALA A 346 -6.90 -5.49 -38.15
N GLY A 347 -6.31 -6.09 -39.19
CA GLY A 347 -6.32 -5.58 -40.56
C GLY A 347 -5.15 -4.58 -40.85
N VAL A 348 -4.20 -4.47 -39.93
CA VAL A 348 -3.13 -3.44 -39.93
C VAL A 348 -2.20 -3.48 -41.14
N THR A 349 -1.89 -4.67 -41.68
CA THR A 349 -0.93 -4.87 -42.78
C THR A 349 -1.43 -4.40 -44.14
N GLN A 350 -2.73 -4.20 -44.29
CA GLN A 350 -3.37 -3.83 -45.55
C GLN A 350 -3.71 -2.34 -45.65
N LEU A 351 -3.36 -1.54 -44.64
CA LEU A 351 -3.67 -0.14 -44.53
C LEU A 351 -2.56 0.71 -45.18
N ARG A 352 -2.94 1.87 -45.68
CA ARG A 352 -2.05 2.92 -46.21
C ARG A 352 -2.39 4.25 -45.57
N GLU A 353 -1.45 5.16 -45.50
CA GLU A 353 -1.64 6.51 -44.97
C GLU A 353 -2.81 7.21 -45.65
N GLY A 354 -3.74 7.76 -44.87
CA GLY A 354 -4.91 8.46 -45.38
C GLY A 354 -6.03 7.57 -45.93
N MET A 355 -5.92 6.24 -45.83
CA MET A 355 -6.95 5.34 -46.35
C MET A 355 -8.22 5.40 -45.49
N LYS A 356 -9.40 5.34 -46.15
CA LYS A 356 -10.67 5.17 -45.45
C LYS A 356 -10.85 3.74 -44.99
N ALA A 357 -11.24 3.57 -43.71
CA ALA A 357 -11.58 2.30 -43.12
C ALA A 357 -12.95 2.37 -42.47
N ARG A 358 -13.62 1.25 -42.33
CA ARG A 358 -14.85 1.11 -41.57
C ARG A 358 -14.61 0.23 -40.36
N LEU A 359 -15.34 0.49 -39.28
CA LEU A 359 -15.35 -0.42 -38.15
C LEU A 359 -15.86 -1.79 -38.53
N TRP A 360 -15.16 -2.84 -38.12
CA TRP A 360 -15.64 -4.17 -38.25
C TRP A 360 -16.74 -4.41 -37.21
N GLU A 361 -17.98 -4.57 -37.66
CA GLU A 361 -19.11 -4.96 -36.84
C GLU A 361 -19.25 -6.48 -36.93
N LYS A 362 -19.31 -7.15 -35.79
CA LYS A 362 -19.64 -8.56 -35.72
C LYS A 362 -21.08 -8.71 -36.20
N GLN A 363 -21.30 -9.28 -37.40
CA GLN A 363 -22.63 -9.67 -37.78
C GLN A 363 -23.22 -10.54 -36.65
N ARG A 364 -24.30 -10.10 -36.06
CA ARG A 364 -25.12 -10.95 -35.21
C ARG A 364 -25.66 -12.01 -36.16
N GLU A 365 -25.12 -13.23 -36.07
CA GLU A 365 -25.80 -14.41 -36.65
C GLU A 365 -27.14 -14.50 -35.95
N GLY A 366 -28.19 -14.22 -36.74
CA GLY A 366 -29.56 -14.52 -36.34
C GLY A 366 -29.77 -16.02 -36.39
N ILE A 367 -30.19 -16.56 -35.30
CA ILE A 367 -31.04 -17.75 -35.24
C ILE A 367 -32.25 -17.37 -34.38
#